data_8396e55acb97fa19e9f9d58869dbe881
#
_entry.id   8396e55acb97fa19e9f9d58869dbe881
#
_cell.length_a   1.000
_cell.length_b   1.000
_cell.length_c   1.000
_cell.angle_alpha   90.00
_cell.angle_beta   90.00
_cell.angle_gamma   90.00
#
_symmetry.space_group_name_H-M   'P 1'
#
loop_
_entity.id
_entity.type
_entity.pdbx_description
1 polymer ?
#
loop_
_entity_poly.entity_id
_entity_poly.type
_entity_poly.pdbx_seq_one_letter_code
_entity_poly.pdbx_strand_id
1 'polypeptide(L)'
;MRRGAVLTTTAIAAGAAAVVGTALVLRRNPVRAHQLRRTATMARMGARTGTNYVSMKARSAVADQDRKQELNEEFQMRSAEQVAEMLGDMKGALMKIGQMASYLDQGLPEPVREALAELQQNAPPMAPELVEQVVRAELGDAPERVFAEWDPVPLAAASIGQVHRAVTRDGRAVAVKVQYPGVDRAVAADLESSDLLFQVLGMLFPGLDPAPIVTELRERLVEELDYRIEADNQRLFTDHYRDHPFIHVPAVFDDLSTARVLTTELVEGTSFSEVVDWPDDERQLAAECLYRFAFGGIYQLHAFNGDPHPGNYIFHPGGRITFLDFGLCKRFREQEVADFEDMIQAMVLERDVARFRRVIERLGVLSPELVVSDDELVAYFGHFYEFVMEPKEMEITPEWSSDSVRRFFDLTGEHTDIMKAANLPPSMVIVQRINMGLFALFGDLHARANWREIAEEIWPFTDGAPSTPMGERIAEWEQTRTVA
;
A
#
# COMPACT_ATOMS: atom_id res chain seq x y z
N MET A 1 -46.35 -35.89 38.15
CA MET A 1 -45.88 -34.52 37.87
C MET A 1 -44.65 -34.07 38.67
N ARG A 2 -43.74 -34.96 39.15
CA ARG A 2 -42.53 -34.55 39.93
C ARG A 2 -41.17 -34.90 39.27
N ARG A 3 -41.14 -35.53 38.12
CA ARG A 3 -39.85 -35.86 37.41
C ARG A 3 -39.39 -34.81 36.38
N GLY A 4 -40.24 -33.90 35.94
CA GLY A 4 -39.85 -32.87 34.97
C GLY A 4 -39.17 -31.64 35.61
N ALA A 5 -39.45 -31.33 36.85
CA ALA A 5 -38.93 -30.16 37.55
C ALA A 5 -37.46 -30.33 38.02
N VAL A 6 -37.01 -31.58 38.25
CA VAL A 6 -35.64 -31.83 38.69
C VAL A 6 -34.65 -31.79 37.53
N LEU A 7 -35.04 -32.18 36.32
CA LEU A 7 -34.18 -32.14 35.16
C LEU A 7 -33.93 -30.70 34.62
N THR A 8 -34.93 -29.81 34.76
CA THR A 8 -34.78 -28.38 34.37
C THR A 8 -33.88 -27.63 35.34
N THR A 9 -33.95 -27.90 36.62
CA THR A 9 -33.10 -27.23 37.66
C THR A 9 -31.67 -27.66 37.55
N THR A 10 -31.37 -28.91 37.21
CA THR A 10 -29.99 -29.41 37.03
C THR A 10 -29.34 -28.86 35.76
N ALA A 11 -30.09 -28.70 34.69
CA ALA A 11 -29.59 -28.09 33.44
C ALA A 11 -29.27 -26.59 33.59
N ILE A 12 -30.11 -25.86 34.35
CA ILE A 12 -29.87 -24.44 34.66
C ILE A 12 -28.66 -24.26 35.58
N ALA A 13 -28.49 -25.13 36.60
CA ALA A 13 -27.35 -25.09 37.49
C ALA A 13 -26.04 -25.45 36.80
N ALA A 14 -26.06 -26.43 35.88
CA ALA A 14 -24.90 -26.77 35.04
C ALA A 14 -24.51 -25.67 34.08
N GLY A 15 -25.51 -24.99 33.47
CA GLY A 15 -25.29 -23.81 32.61
C GLY A 15 -24.70 -22.64 33.40
N ALA A 16 -25.22 -22.36 34.60
CA ALA A 16 -24.72 -21.29 35.46
C ALA A 16 -23.28 -21.59 35.97
N ALA A 17 -22.96 -22.83 36.31
CA ALA A 17 -21.61 -23.24 36.71
C ALA A 17 -20.61 -23.15 35.54
N ALA A 18 -21.02 -23.48 34.32
CA ALA A 18 -20.19 -23.32 33.12
C ALA A 18 -19.92 -21.85 32.84
N VAL A 19 -20.92 -20.97 32.97
CA VAL A 19 -20.76 -19.52 32.78
C VAL A 19 -19.85 -18.91 33.84
N VAL A 20 -19.99 -19.30 35.11
CA VAL A 20 -19.15 -18.81 36.20
C VAL A 20 -17.72 -19.37 36.09
N GLY A 21 -17.54 -20.63 35.67
CA GLY A 21 -16.25 -21.22 35.38
C GLY A 21 -15.51 -20.54 34.24
N THR A 22 -16.23 -20.24 33.16
CA THR A 22 -15.69 -19.47 32.02
C THR A 22 -15.32 -18.05 32.44
N ALA A 23 -16.14 -17.37 33.24
CA ALA A 23 -15.88 -16.01 33.72
C ALA A 23 -14.65 -15.95 34.65
N LEU A 24 -14.42 -16.99 35.47
CA LEU A 24 -13.24 -17.09 36.33
C LEU A 24 -11.94 -17.39 35.57
N VAL A 25 -12.01 -18.20 34.51
CA VAL A 25 -10.88 -18.48 33.61
C VAL A 25 -10.53 -17.23 32.79
N LEU A 26 -11.54 -16.47 32.38
CA LEU A 26 -11.37 -15.19 31.64
C LEU A 26 -10.75 -14.08 32.50
N ARG A 27 -11.03 -14.05 33.82
CA ARG A 27 -10.38 -13.10 34.74
C ARG A 27 -8.90 -13.40 35.01
N ARG A 28 -8.47 -14.64 34.79
CA ARG A 28 -7.08 -15.06 35.04
C ARG A 28 -6.18 -15.00 33.81
N ASN A 29 -6.74 -14.80 32.63
CA ASN A 29 -5.94 -14.75 31.41
C ASN A 29 -6.55 -13.73 30.41
N PRO A 30 -6.12 -12.44 30.47
CA PRO A 30 -6.69 -11.35 29.65
C PRO A 30 -6.55 -11.61 28.13
N VAL A 31 -5.54 -12.35 27.68
CA VAL A 31 -5.34 -12.71 26.27
C VAL A 31 -6.45 -13.64 25.77
N ARG A 32 -6.80 -14.67 26.56
CA ARG A 32 -7.91 -15.58 26.20
C ARG A 32 -9.28 -14.91 26.27
N ALA A 33 -9.46 -13.95 27.18
CA ALA A 33 -10.69 -13.14 27.23
C ALA A 33 -10.86 -12.29 25.98
N HIS A 34 -9.79 -11.72 25.49
CA HIS A 34 -9.77 -10.92 24.26
C HIS A 34 -10.07 -11.79 23.02
N GLN A 35 -9.44 -12.96 22.91
CA GLN A 35 -9.70 -13.93 21.84
C GLN A 35 -11.15 -14.42 21.81
N LEU A 36 -11.74 -14.76 22.96
CA LEU A 36 -13.13 -15.23 23.03
C LEU A 36 -14.14 -14.12 22.72
N ARG A 37 -13.87 -12.87 23.08
CA ARG A 37 -14.71 -11.72 22.67
C ARG A 37 -14.64 -11.51 21.16
N ARG A 38 -13.45 -11.54 20.57
CA ARG A 38 -13.23 -11.47 19.13
C ARG A 38 -13.99 -12.58 18.39
N THR A 39 -13.82 -13.85 18.79
CA THR A 39 -14.52 -15.00 18.18
C THR A 39 -16.04 -14.87 18.27
N ALA A 40 -16.57 -14.35 19.36
CA ALA A 40 -18.02 -14.13 19.52
C ALA A 40 -18.52 -12.97 18.63
N THR A 41 -17.74 -11.91 18.45
CA THR A 41 -18.06 -10.80 17.53
C THR A 41 -18.05 -11.30 16.09
N MET A 42 -17.03 -12.08 15.71
CA MET A 42 -16.89 -12.70 14.39
C MET A 42 -18.06 -13.65 14.05
N ALA A 43 -18.45 -14.51 15.00
CA ALA A 43 -19.57 -15.44 14.81
C ALA A 43 -20.89 -14.69 14.61
N ARG A 44 -21.11 -13.57 15.33
CA ARG A 44 -22.28 -12.72 15.14
C ARG A 44 -22.29 -12.05 13.77
N MET A 45 -21.15 -11.59 13.31
CA MET A 45 -21.01 -10.95 12.00
C MET A 45 -21.23 -11.93 10.86
N GLY A 46 -20.56 -13.09 10.89
CA GLY A 46 -20.76 -14.13 9.87
C GLY A 46 -22.22 -14.55 9.76
N ALA A 47 -22.96 -14.66 10.91
CA ALA A 47 -24.38 -14.92 10.92
C ALA A 47 -25.19 -13.76 10.32
N ARG A 48 -24.82 -12.50 10.58
CA ARG A 48 -25.52 -11.29 10.11
C ARG A 48 -25.30 -11.07 8.60
N THR A 49 -24.06 -11.22 8.13
CA THR A 49 -23.72 -11.11 6.71
C THR A 49 -24.34 -12.26 5.89
N GLY A 50 -24.30 -13.48 6.40
CA GLY A 50 -24.97 -14.62 5.79
C GLY A 50 -26.49 -14.43 5.67
N THR A 51 -27.13 -13.86 6.68
CA THR A 51 -28.57 -13.55 6.65
C THR A 51 -28.88 -12.45 5.63
N ASN A 52 -28.04 -11.41 5.56
CA ASN A 52 -28.17 -10.33 4.58
C ASN A 52 -28.00 -10.84 3.14
N TYR A 53 -27.02 -11.70 2.89
CA TYR A 53 -26.78 -12.32 1.57
C TYR A 53 -27.96 -13.19 1.13
N VAL A 54 -28.45 -14.07 2.01
CA VAL A 54 -29.63 -14.91 1.71
C VAL A 54 -30.86 -14.06 1.45
N SER A 55 -31.08 -13.00 2.23
CA SER A 55 -32.18 -12.05 2.05
C SER A 55 -32.06 -11.29 0.72
N MET A 56 -30.87 -10.83 0.36
CA MET A 56 -30.60 -10.15 -0.90
C MET A 56 -30.87 -11.09 -2.08
N LYS A 57 -30.35 -12.31 -2.03
CA LYS A 57 -30.53 -13.31 -3.10
C LYS A 57 -31.99 -13.76 -3.28
N ALA A 58 -32.73 -13.88 -2.18
CA ALA A 58 -34.16 -14.18 -2.22
C ALA A 58 -34.97 -13.01 -2.84
N ARG A 59 -34.62 -11.76 -2.56
CA ARG A 59 -35.27 -10.56 -3.12
C ARG A 59 -34.89 -10.35 -4.59
N SER A 60 -33.61 -10.62 -4.95
CA SER A 60 -33.13 -10.52 -6.32
C SER A 60 -33.73 -11.58 -7.26
N ALA A 61 -34.17 -12.75 -6.74
CA ALA A 61 -34.75 -13.80 -7.55
C ALA A 61 -36.10 -13.41 -8.18
N VAL A 62 -36.81 -12.44 -7.62
CA VAL A 62 -38.12 -11.94 -8.09
C VAL A 62 -38.08 -10.47 -8.55
N ALA A 63 -36.91 -9.85 -8.63
CA ALA A 63 -36.72 -8.47 -9.01
C ALA A 63 -36.38 -8.31 -10.50
N ASP A 64 -36.73 -7.17 -11.10
CA ASP A 64 -36.26 -6.74 -12.41
C ASP A 64 -34.75 -6.32 -12.35
N GLN A 65 -34.20 -5.92 -13.49
CA GLN A 65 -32.77 -5.66 -13.61
C GLN A 65 -32.31 -4.45 -12.80
N ASP A 66 -33.11 -3.39 -12.80
CA ASP A 66 -32.81 -2.14 -12.04
C ASP A 66 -32.87 -2.42 -10.53
N ARG A 67 -33.90 -3.16 -10.09
CA ARG A 67 -34.06 -3.52 -8.68
C ARG A 67 -32.99 -4.50 -8.18
N LYS A 68 -32.46 -5.36 -9.06
CA LYS A 68 -31.30 -6.23 -8.75
C LYS A 68 -30.06 -5.41 -8.48
N GLN A 69 -29.82 -4.38 -9.27
CA GLN A 69 -28.70 -3.47 -9.11
C GLN A 69 -28.80 -2.72 -7.77
N GLU A 70 -29.96 -2.12 -7.47
CA GLU A 70 -30.21 -1.46 -6.18
C GLU A 70 -30.01 -2.41 -4.98
N LEU A 71 -30.48 -3.65 -5.07
CA LEU A 71 -30.31 -4.64 -4.00
C LEU A 71 -28.86 -5.06 -3.81
N ASN A 72 -28.08 -5.08 -4.88
CA ASN A 72 -26.64 -5.36 -4.82
C ASN A 72 -25.90 -4.19 -4.19
N GLU A 73 -26.23 -2.96 -4.54
CA GLU A 73 -25.69 -1.74 -3.94
C GLU A 73 -26.03 -1.64 -2.43
N GLU A 74 -27.31 -1.91 -2.05
CA GLU A 74 -27.69 -2.00 -0.65
C GLU A 74 -26.91 -3.05 0.12
N PHE A 75 -26.64 -4.21 -0.49
CA PHE A 75 -25.86 -5.28 0.14
C PHE A 75 -24.39 -4.90 0.29
N GLN A 76 -23.78 -4.29 -0.73
CA GLN A 76 -22.40 -3.81 -0.69
C GLN A 76 -22.25 -2.73 0.39
N MET A 77 -23.16 -1.77 0.47
CA MET A 77 -23.11 -0.70 1.48
C MET A 77 -23.21 -1.25 2.91
N ARG A 78 -24.15 -2.16 3.17
CA ARG A 78 -24.30 -2.80 4.50
C ARG A 78 -23.12 -3.70 4.87
N SER A 79 -22.52 -4.38 3.88
CA SER A 79 -21.33 -5.19 4.10
C SER A 79 -20.11 -4.30 4.40
N ALA A 80 -20.01 -3.16 3.72
CA ALA A 80 -19.01 -2.15 3.95
C ALA A 80 -19.08 -1.53 5.36
N GLU A 81 -20.28 -1.16 5.83
CA GLU A 81 -20.50 -0.67 7.20
C GLU A 81 -20.07 -1.70 8.26
N GLN A 82 -20.37 -3.00 8.02
CA GLN A 82 -19.98 -4.06 8.94
C GLN A 82 -18.46 -4.29 8.96
N VAL A 83 -17.81 -4.15 7.82
CA VAL A 83 -16.34 -4.21 7.70
C VAL A 83 -15.72 -3.02 8.43
N ALA A 84 -16.24 -1.82 8.25
CA ALA A 84 -15.79 -0.61 8.93
C ALA A 84 -15.89 -0.72 10.46
N GLU A 85 -17.01 -1.24 10.97
CA GLU A 85 -17.20 -1.50 12.41
C GLU A 85 -16.19 -2.52 12.95
N MET A 86 -15.85 -3.53 12.16
CA MET A 86 -14.86 -4.55 12.53
C MET A 86 -13.42 -4.01 12.50
N LEU A 87 -13.08 -3.21 11.49
CA LEU A 87 -11.78 -2.58 11.34
C LEU A 87 -11.48 -1.63 12.50
N GLY A 88 -12.49 -0.90 13.00
CA GLY A 88 -12.36 -0.01 14.15
C GLY A 88 -11.94 -0.71 15.46
N ASP A 89 -12.21 -2.00 15.60
CA ASP A 89 -11.84 -2.80 16.78
C ASP A 89 -10.44 -3.47 16.70
N MET A 90 -9.77 -3.42 15.55
CA MET A 90 -8.49 -4.11 15.30
C MET A 90 -7.36 -3.08 15.11
N LYS A 91 -6.55 -2.85 16.13
CA LYS A 91 -5.43 -1.89 16.10
C LYS A 91 -4.12 -2.59 15.70
N GLY A 92 -3.36 -2.01 14.79
CA GLY A 92 -1.99 -2.40 14.47
C GLY A 92 -1.81 -2.93 13.03
N ALA A 93 -2.02 -4.22 12.77
CA ALA A 93 -1.89 -4.78 11.42
C ALA A 93 -2.90 -4.18 10.42
N LEU A 94 -4.06 -3.72 10.92
CA LEU A 94 -5.08 -3.08 10.09
C LEU A 94 -4.79 -1.62 9.77
N MET A 95 -3.94 -0.92 10.53
CA MET A 95 -3.43 0.39 10.10
C MET A 95 -2.68 0.25 8.75
N LYS A 96 -1.89 -0.81 8.61
CA LYS A 96 -1.17 -1.06 7.34
C LYS A 96 -2.09 -1.59 6.24
N ILE A 97 -3.04 -2.46 6.58
CA ILE A 97 -4.10 -2.87 5.65
C ILE A 97 -4.93 -1.65 5.25
N GLY A 98 -5.21 -0.72 6.17
CA GLY A 98 -5.84 0.56 5.89
C GLY A 98 -5.02 1.43 4.94
N GLN A 99 -3.72 1.56 5.17
CA GLN A 99 -2.81 2.24 4.25
C GLN A 99 -2.77 1.56 2.88
N MET A 100 -2.73 0.22 2.83
CA MET A 100 -2.78 -0.52 1.57
C MET A 100 -4.14 -0.44 0.90
N ALA A 101 -5.23 -0.35 1.66
CA ALA A 101 -6.58 -0.23 1.13
C ALA A 101 -6.94 1.22 0.74
N SER A 102 -6.26 2.24 1.27
CA SER A 102 -6.47 3.63 0.83
C SER A 102 -6.08 3.85 -0.64
N TYR A 103 -5.20 3.02 -1.19
CA TYR A 103 -4.90 3.01 -2.63
C TYR A 103 -6.02 2.36 -3.47
N LEU A 104 -6.91 1.61 -2.82
CA LEU A 104 -8.15 1.11 -3.40
C LEU A 104 -9.30 2.12 -3.19
N ASP A 105 -8.98 3.32 -2.72
CA ASP A 105 -9.89 4.31 -2.14
C ASP A 105 -11.09 4.62 -3.05
N GLN A 106 -10.84 4.76 -4.33
CA GLN A 106 -11.90 5.09 -5.30
C GLN A 106 -12.76 3.88 -5.71
N GLY A 107 -12.32 2.65 -5.44
CA GLY A 107 -13.08 1.42 -5.66
C GLY A 107 -13.84 0.93 -4.42
N LEU A 108 -13.58 1.53 -3.24
CA LEU A 108 -14.23 1.15 -1.98
C LEU A 108 -15.44 2.02 -1.69
N PRO A 109 -16.53 1.46 -1.10
CA PRO A 109 -17.66 2.23 -0.61
C PRO A 109 -17.22 3.28 0.43
N GLU A 110 -17.83 4.49 0.38
CA GLU A 110 -17.52 5.64 1.25
C GLU A 110 -17.32 5.28 2.74
N PRO A 111 -18.22 4.48 3.39
CA PRO A 111 -18.05 4.14 4.81
C PRO A 111 -16.79 3.32 5.11
N VAL A 112 -16.28 2.53 4.13
CA VAL A 112 -15.03 1.77 4.28
C VAL A 112 -13.83 2.72 4.18
N ARG A 113 -13.88 3.67 3.24
CA ARG A 113 -12.85 4.70 3.08
C ARG A 113 -12.70 5.55 4.34
N GLU A 114 -13.82 6.08 4.85
CA GLU A 114 -13.84 6.88 6.08
C GLU A 114 -13.26 6.12 7.27
N ALA A 115 -13.66 4.84 7.45
CA ALA A 115 -13.13 4.01 8.54
C ALA A 115 -11.64 3.71 8.40
N LEU A 116 -11.15 3.50 7.18
CA LEU A 116 -9.72 3.28 6.91
C LEU A 116 -8.91 4.56 7.11
N ALA A 117 -9.42 5.72 6.68
CA ALA A 117 -8.80 7.03 6.91
C ALA A 117 -8.75 7.38 8.41
N GLU A 118 -9.80 7.07 9.17
CA GLU A 118 -9.85 7.28 10.62
C GLU A 118 -8.82 6.39 11.35
N LEU A 119 -8.62 5.16 10.88
CA LEU A 119 -7.59 4.25 11.42
C LEU A 119 -6.16 4.76 11.18
N GLN A 120 -5.91 5.48 10.08
CA GLN A 120 -4.60 6.06 9.77
C GLN A 120 -4.26 7.25 10.67
N GLN A 121 -5.24 8.06 11.04
CA GLN A 121 -5.03 9.34 11.74
C GLN A 121 -4.97 9.24 13.26
N ASN A 122 -5.47 8.16 13.89
CA ASN A 122 -5.81 8.12 15.32
C ASN A 122 -4.96 7.18 16.18
N ALA A 123 -3.71 6.85 15.79
CA ALA A 123 -2.80 6.18 16.72
C ALA A 123 -2.28 7.22 17.75
N PRO A 124 -2.64 7.12 19.04
CA PRO A 124 -2.08 8.03 20.03
C PRO A 124 -0.56 7.81 20.10
N PRO A 125 0.22 8.88 20.25
CA PRO A 125 1.67 8.77 20.39
C PRO A 125 2.02 7.86 21.59
N MET A 126 3.10 7.11 21.43
CA MET A 126 3.64 6.26 22.49
C MET A 126 4.14 7.14 23.65
N ALA A 127 3.92 6.67 24.87
CA ALA A 127 4.44 7.36 26.03
C ALA A 127 5.99 7.45 25.99
N PRO A 128 6.58 8.58 26.37
CA PRO A 128 8.04 8.79 26.29
C PRO A 128 8.87 7.70 26.97
N GLU A 129 8.37 7.15 28.06
CA GLU A 129 9.03 6.09 28.84
C GLU A 129 9.15 4.77 28.04
N LEU A 130 8.20 4.51 27.15
CA LEU A 130 8.23 3.34 26.26
C LEU A 130 9.23 3.53 25.12
N VAL A 131 9.33 4.75 24.58
CA VAL A 131 10.37 5.11 23.59
C VAL A 131 11.75 4.94 24.22
N GLU A 132 11.96 5.51 25.41
CA GLU A 132 13.23 5.39 26.14
C GLU A 132 13.59 3.92 26.35
N GLN A 133 12.62 3.08 26.71
CA GLN A 133 12.84 1.64 26.89
C GLN A 133 13.34 0.96 25.63
N VAL A 134 12.75 1.28 24.46
CA VAL A 134 13.18 0.69 23.18
C VAL A 134 14.56 1.20 22.79
N VAL A 135 14.79 2.51 22.83
CA VAL A 135 16.09 3.12 22.48
C VAL A 135 17.19 2.57 23.39
N ARG A 136 16.96 2.47 24.71
CA ARG A 136 17.92 1.90 25.64
C ARG A 136 18.23 0.43 25.38
N ALA A 137 17.21 -0.35 25.03
CA ALA A 137 17.40 -1.77 24.71
C ALA A 137 18.18 -1.97 23.40
N GLU A 138 17.97 -1.11 22.41
CA GLU A 138 18.54 -1.22 21.07
C GLU A 138 19.91 -0.51 20.94
N LEU A 139 20.05 0.69 21.52
CA LEU A 139 21.26 1.52 21.39
C LEU A 139 22.12 1.57 22.67
N GLY A 140 21.69 0.88 23.73
CA GLY A 140 22.49 0.66 24.96
C GLY A 140 22.34 1.73 26.04
N ASP A 141 21.77 2.91 25.75
CA ASP A 141 21.51 3.96 26.76
C ASP A 141 20.22 4.76 26.42
N ALA A 142 19.84 5.67 27.34
CA ALA A 142 18.69 6.56 27.12
C ALA A 142 18.92 7.51 25.93
N PRO A 143 17.84 7.94 25.24
CA PRO A 143 17.95 8.83 24.10
C PRO A 143 18.82 10.06 24.35
N GLU A 144 18.68 10.72 25.50
CA GLU A 144 19.44 11.93 25.88
C GLU A 144 20.95 11.67 26.10
N ARG A 145 21.31 10.37 26.26
CA ARG A 145 22.72 9.94 26.34
C ARG A 145 23.27 9.46 25.02
N VAL A 146 22.43 8.91 24.17
CA VAL A 146 22.80 8.48 22.81
C VAL A 146 22.97 9.69 21.91
N PHE A 147 22.01 10.60 21.93
CA PHE A 147 22.01 11.82 21.12
C PHE A 147 22.53 13.05 21.90
N ALA A 148 22.97 14.09 21.21
CA ALA A 148 23.31 15.35 21.81
C ALA A 148 22.06 16.14 22.19
N GLU A 149 21.03 16.08 21.33
CA GLU A 149 19.69 16.62 21.56
C GLU A 149 18.67 15.57 21.19
N TRP A 150 17.59 15.50 21.97
CA TRP A 150 16.47 14.57 21.75
C TRP A 150 15.15 15.30 21.98
N ASP A 151 14.25 15.27 20.99
CA ASP A 151 12.88 15.75 21.16
C ASP A 151 11.97 14.60 21.61
N PRO A 152 11.42 14.63 22.83
CA PRO A 152 10.51 13.59 23.31
C PRO A 152 9.13 13.62 22.62
N VAL A 153 8.80 14.73 21.94
CA VAL A 153 7.56 14.84 21.15
C VAL A 153 7.82 14.26 19.76
N PRO A 154 7.02 13.26 19.32
CA PRO A 154 7.23 12.68 18.01
C PRO A 154 6.93 13.70 16.90
N LEU A 155 7.79 13.72 15.89
CA LEU A 155 7.63 14.50 14.67
C LEU A 155 6.47 13.97 13.81
N ALA A 156 6.34 12.62 13.75
CA ALA A 156 5.31 11.93 12.97
C ALA A 156 5.01 10.55 13.57
N ALA A 157 3.81 10.05 13.29
CA ALA A 157 3.48 8.64 13.46
C ALA A 157 4.00 7.82 12.27
N ALA A 158 4.46 6.60 12.53
CA ALA A 158 4.77 5.59 11.54
C ALA A 158 3.80 4.41 11.69
N SER A 159 3.71 3.50 10.68
CA SER A 159 2.77 2.37 10.70
C SER A 159 2.88 1.51 11.95
N ILE A 160 4.09 1.22 12.39
CA ILE A 160 4.38 0.38 13.55
C ILE A 160 5.27 1.07 14.61
N GLY A 161 5.39 2.40 14.54
CA GLY A 161 6.26 3.19 15.41
C GLY A 161 5.97 4.68 15.36
N GLN A 162 6.94 5.46 15.75
CA GLN A 162 6.92 6.91 15.64
C GLN A 162 8.32 7.46 15.35
N VAL A 163 8.38 8.66 14.80
CA VAL A 163 9.61 9.32 14.39
C VAL A 163 9.89 10.50 15.31
N HIS A 164 11.12 10.61 15.81
CA HIS A 164 11.58 11.68 16.67
C HIS A 164 12.68 12.49 16.00
N ARG A 165 12.74 13.79 16.30
CA ARG A 165 13.87 14.66 15.95
C ARG A 165 14.97 14.47 16.97
N ALA A 166 16.21 14.36 16.49
CA ALA A 166 17.38 14.32 17.36
C ALA A 166 18.58 15.00 16.67
N VAL A 167 19.64 15.23 17.46
CA VAL A 167 20.94 15.65 16.95
C VAL A 167 21.99 14.66 17.44
N THR A 168 22.78 14.13 16.54
CA THR A 168 23.87 13.20 16.87
C THR A 168 24.97 13.90 17.67
N ARG A 169 25.86 13.13 18.29
CA ARG A 169 26.99 13.67 19.07
C ARG A 169 27.97 14.50 18.24
N ASP A 170 28.04 14.27 16.95
CA ASP A 170 28.83 15.03 15.98
C ASP A 170 28.06 16.20 15.33
N GLY A 171 26.85 16.51 15.81
CA GLY A 171 26.09 17.71 15.47
C GLY A 171 25.20 17.60 14.22
N ARG A 172 24.95 16.39 13.71
CA ARG A 172 24.05 16.18 12.55
C ARG A 172 22.60 16.04 13.02
N ALA A 173 21.68 16.74 12.36
CA ALA A 173 20.25 16.59 12.58
C ALA A 173 19.77 15.25 12.00
N VAL A 174 19.00 14.47 12.77
CA VAL A 174 18.53 13.14 12.40
C VAL A 174 17.05 12.93 12.74
N ALA A 175 16.38 12.11 11.95
CA ALA A 175 15.08 11.53 12.20
C ALA A 175 15.29 10.11 12.76
N VAL A 176 14.70 9.83 13.92
CA VAL A 176 14.84 8.56 14.62
C VAL A 176 13.49 7.86 14.67
N LYS A 177 13.30 6.83 13.85
CA LYS A 177 12.10 6.00 13.78
C LYS A 177 12.22 4.88 14.83
N VAL A 178 11.26 4.80 15.76
CA VAL A 178 11.27 3.86 16.89
C VAL A 178 10.01 3.03 16.87
N GLN A 179 10.13 1.69 16.87
CA GLN A 179 8.99 0.77 16.86
C GLN A 179 8.23 0.79 18.20
N TYR A 180 6.92 0.56 18.11
CA TYR A 180 6.09 0.33 19.30
C TYR A 180 6.49 -0.96 19.99
N PRO A 181 6.69 -0.96 21.33
CA PRO A 181 7.05 -2.18 22.08
C PRO A 181 5.92 -3.22 22.00
N GLY A 182 6.26 -4.46 21.62
CA GLY A 182 5.31 -5.56 21.49
C GLY A 182 4.49 -5.57 20.19
N VAL A 183 4.81 -4.71 19.23
CA VAL A 183 4.18 -4.72 17.90
C VAL A 183 4.38 -6.04 17.17
N ASP A 184 5.53 -6.69 17.35
CA ASP A 184 5.84 -8.04 16.86
C ASP A 184 4.79 -9.08 17.28
N ARG A 185 4.40 -9.07 18.56
CA ARG A 185 3.35 -9.96 19.09
C ARG A 185 1.95 -9.60 18.61
N ALA A 186 1.68 -8.32 18.46
CA ALA A 186 0.40 -7.86 17.92
C ALA A 186 0.24 -8.28 16.46
N VAL A 187 1.26 -8.06 15.64
CA VAL A 187 1.28 -8.48 14.22
C VAL A 187 1.17 -10.01 14.11
N ALA A 188 1.92 -10.77 14.90
CA ALA A 188 1.82 -12.24 14.89
C ALA A 188 0.39 -12.74 15.22
N ALA A 189 -0.26 -12.16 16.24
CA ALA A 189 -1.63 -12.51 16.59
C ALA A 189 -2.65 -12.13 15.50
N ASP A 190 -2.42 -11.01 14.79
CA ASP A 190 -3.27 -10.57 13.70
C ASP A 190 -3.07 -11.45 12.45
N LEU A 191 -1.84 -11.92 12.20
CA LEU A 191 -1.53 -12.87 11.13
C LEU A 191 -2.14 -14.26 11.34
N GLU A 192 -2.24 -14.73 12.61
CA GLU A 192 -2.99 -15.96 12.95
C GLU A 192 -4.49 -15.83 12.65
N SER A 193 -5.01 -14.61 12.64
CA SER A 193 -6.41 -14.31 12.34
C SER A 193 -6.66 -14.00 10.84
N SER A 194 -5.70 -14.23 9.97
CA SER A 194 -5.76 -13.91 8.54
C SER A 194 -6.88 -14.64 7.76
N ASP A 195 -7.39 -15.77 8.27
CA ASP A 195 -8.56 -16.46 7.69
C ASP A 195 -9.79 -15.54 7.61
N LEU A 196 -9.91 -14.58 8.51
CA LEU A 196 -10.97 -13.58 8.47
C LEU A 196 -10.75 -12.59 7.31
N LEU A 197 -9.50 -12.18 7.07
CA LEU A 197 -9.16 -11.31 5.93
C LEU A 197 -9.47 -11.99 4.61
N PHE A 198 -9.20 -13.30 4.48
CA PHE A 198 -9.62 -14.11 3.33
C PHE A 198 -11.12 -14.06 3.11
N GLN A 199 -11.91 -14.20 4.18
CA GLN A 199 -13.35 -14.16 4.09
C GLN A 199 -13.88 -12.78 3.69
N VAL A 200 -13.33 -11.71 4.25
CA VAL A 200 -13.71 -10.33 3.93
C VAL A 200 -13.38 -9.97 2.48
N LEU A 201 -12.16 -10.27 2.04
CA LEU A 201 -11.74 -10.02 0.65
C LEU A 201 -12.57 -10.86 -0.35
N GLY A 202 -12.83 -12.12 -0.06
CA GLY A 202 -13.68 -12.97 -0.89
C GLY A 202 -15.14 -12.54 -0.94
N MET A 203 -15.65 -11.84 0.11
CA MET A 203 -17.00 -11.25 0.10
C MET A 203 -17.06 -9.94 -0.68
N LEU A 204 -16.04 -9.10 -0.56
CA LEU A 204 -15.96 -7.81 -1.25
C LEU A 204 -15.66 -7.98 -2.74
N PHE A 205 -14.90 -9.00 -3.10
CA PHE A 205 -14.44 -9.27 -4.46
C PHE A 205 -14.72 -10.73 -4.88
N PRO A 206 -15.96 -11.07 -5.24
CA PRO A 206 -16.39 -12.47 -5.52
C PRO A 206 -15.78 -13.11 -6.78
N GLY A 207 -14.68 -12.68 -7.27
CA GLY A 207 -13.95 -13.25 -8.41
C GLY A 207 -12.44 -13.24 -8.19
N LEU A 208 -12.01 -12.66 -7.08
CA LEU A 208 -10.61 -12.55 -6.72
C LEU A 208 -10.19 -13.76 -5.86
N ASP A 209 -9.09 -14.41 -6.20
CA ASP A 209 -8.42 -15.32 -5.26
C ASP A 209 -7.67 -14.47 -4.22
N PRO A 210 -8.12 -14.42 -2.96
CA PRO A 210 -7.46 -13.59 -1.95
C PRO A 210 -6.13 -14.17 -1.44
N ALA A 211 -5.82 -15.42 -1.75
CA ALA A 211 -4.67 -16.12 -1.18
C ALA A 211 -3.31 -15.46 -1.52
N PRO A 212 -3.03 -15.06 -2.78
CA PRO A 212 -1.78 -14.36 -3.11
C PRO A 212 -1.66 -13.01 -2.39
N ILE A 213 -2.77 -12.27 -2.30
CA ILE A 213 -2.81 -10.94 -1.66
C ILE A 213 -2.51 -11.05 -0.16
N VAL A 214 -3.15 -12.00 0.51
CA VAL A 214 -2.94 -12.21 1.96
C VAL A 214 -1.53 -12.73 2.24
N THR A 215 -1.00 -13.57 1.36
CA THR A 215 0.39 -14.05 1.50
C THR A 215 1.37 -12.89 1.38
N GLU A 216 1.23 -12.05 0.37
CA GLU A 216 2.05 -10.84 0.18
C GLU A 216 1.93 -9.90 1.38
N LEU A 217 0.69 -9.62 1.84
CA LEU A 217 0.45 -8.81 3.05
C LEU A 217 1.18 -9.35 4.27
N ARG A 218 1.15 -10.67 4.46
CA ARG A 218 1.82 -11.33 5.58
C ARG A 218 3.32 -11.17 5.51
N GLU A 219 3.91 -11.40 4.35
CA GLU A 219 5.34 -11.25 4.13
C GLU A 219 5.78 -9.81 4.39
N ARG A 220 5.05 -8.81 3.90
CA ARG A 220 5.35 -7.40 4.10
C ARG A 220 5.23 -6.96 5.55
N LEU A 221 4.20 -7.43 6.27
CA LEU A 221 4.06 -7.12 7.70
C LEU A 221 5.22 -7.70 8.53
N VAL A 222 5.74 -8.86 8.14
CA VAL A 222 6.91 -9.45 8.81
C VAL A 222 8.19 -8.67 8.47
N GLU A 223 8.36 -8.24 7.23
CA GLU A 223 9.51 -7.42 6.81
C GLU A 223 9.55 -6.08 7.56
N GLU A 224 8.40 -5.43 7.78
CA GLU A 224 8.33 -4.16 8.54
C GLU A 224 8.77 -4.28 10.02
N LEU A 225 8.75 -5.49 10.59
CA LEU A 225 9.20 -5.70 11.96
C LEU A 225 10.73 -5.60 12.12
N ASP A 226 11.49 -5.55 11.03
CA ASP A 226 12.94 -5.42 11.06
C ASP A 226 13.42 -4.20 10.24
N TYR A 227 13.65 -3.08 10.92
CA TYR A 227 14.11 -1.84 10.29
C TYR A 227 15.49 -1.95 9.60
N ARG A 228 16.24 -3.04 9.79
CA ARG A 228 17.46 -3.28 9.02
C ARG A 228 17.15 -3.52 7.55
N ILE A 229 16.01 -4.14 7.24
CA ILE A 229 15.54 -4.33 5.86
C ILE A 229 15.24 -2.97 5.21
N GLU A 230 14.53 -2.08 5.92
CA GLU A 230 14.27 -0.72 5.45
C GLU A 230 15.57 0.07 5.26
N ALA A 231 16.52 -0.04 6.21
CA ALA A 231 17.84 0.58 6.11
C ALA A 231 18.63 0.09 4.88
N ASP A 232 18.64 -1.22 4.61
CA ASP A 232 19.34 -1.82 3.47
C ASP A 232 18.71 -1.38 2.13
N ASN A 233 17.39 -1.29 2.08
CA ASN A 233 16.69 -0.74 0.93
C ASN A 233 17.04 0.74 0.74
N GLN A 234 16.94 1.55 1.79
CA GLN A 234 17.24 2.98 1.71
C GLN A 234 18.68 3.24 1.23
N ARG A 235 19.68 2.49 1.73
CA ARG A 235 21.07 2.59 1.28
C ARG A 235 21.22 2.32 -0.21
N LEU A 236 20.52 1.33 -0.75
CA LEU A 236 20.55 1.06 -2.20
C LEU A 236 20.21 2.31 -3.00
N PHE A 237 19.12 3.01 -2.61
CA PHE A 237 18.69 4.23 -3.27
C PHE A 237 19.59 5.42 -2.95
N THR A 238 20.06 5.58 -1.69
CA THR A 238 20.99 6.65 -1.29
C THR A 238 22.29 6.57 -2.08
N ASP A 239 22.84 5.37 -2.25
CA ASP A 239 24.09 5.17 -2.99
C ASP A 239 23.91 5.41 -4.49
N HIS A 240 22.76 4.99 -5.04
CA HIS A 240 22.45 5.21 -6.45
C HIS A 240 22.23 6.69 -6.76
N TYR A 241 21.43 7.40 -5.97
CA TYR A 241 21.07 8.81 -6.19
C TYR A 241 22.01 9.80 -5.46
N ARG A 242 23.21 9.38 -5.10
CA ARG A 242 24.20 10.28 -4.51
C ARG A 242 24.48 11.46 -5.42
N ASP A 243 24.35 12.67 -4.89
CA ASP A 243 24.54 13.93 -5.62
C ASP A 243 23.63 14.11 -6.85
N HIS A 244 22.52 13.37 -6.93
CA HIS A 244 21.55 13.51 -8.00
C HIS A 244 20.89 14.91 -7.95
N PRO A 245 20.70 15.59 -9.10
CA PRO A 245 20.22 16.98 -9.11
C PRO A 245 18.79 17.18 -8.60
N PHE A 246 17.94 16.15 -8.65
CA PHE A 246 16.52 16.23 -8.32
C PHE A 246 16.06 15.23 -7.27
N ILE A 247 16.64 14.05 -7.21
CA ILE A 247 16.25 12.98 -6.30
C ILE A 247 17.20 12.96 -5.11
N HIS A 248 16.64 13.10 -3.91
CA HIS A 248 17.38 12.98 -2.66
C HIS A 248 16.83 11.82 -1.84
N VAL A 249 17.71 10.99 -1.30
CA VAL A 249 17.38 9.92 -0.36
C VAL A 249 18.23 10.12 0.89
N PRO A 250 17.62 10.27 2.08
CA PRO A 250 18.35 10.55 3.31
C PRO A 250 19.35 9.46 3.65
N ALA A 251 20.53 9.85 4.15
CA ALA A 251 21.55 8.90 4.56
C ALA A 251 21.12 8.12 5.82
N VAL A 252 21.44 6.83 5.87
CA VAL A 252 21.23 5.98 7.05
C VAL A 252 22.44 6.06 7.97
N PHE A 253 22.20 6.15 9.28
CA PHE A 253 23.24 6.13 10.32
C PHE A 253 23.32 4.73 10.93
N ASP A 254 24.23 3.90 10.41
CA ASP A 254 24.36 2.49 10.78
C ASP A 254 24.60 2.25 12.26
N ASP A 255 25.49 3.04 12.88
CA ASP A 255 25.82 2.93 14.30
C ASP A 255 24.64 3.30 15.22
N LEU A 256 23.59 3.94 14.67
CA LEU A 256 22.40 4.38 15.37
C LEU A 256 21.13 3.67 14.84
N SER A 257 21.31 2.60 14.08
CA SER A 257 20.21 1.84 13.48
C SER A 257 20.29 0.35 13.87
N THR A 258 19.13 -0.25 14.16
CA THR A 258 18.99 -1.63 14.62
C THR A 258 17.71 -2.23 14.05
N ALA A 259 17.29 -3.40 14.52
CA ALA A 259 16.02 -4.00 14.10
C ALA A 259 14.79 -3.17 14.48
N ARG A 260 14.85 -2.34 15.54
CA ARG A 260 13.69 -1.60 16.05
C ARG A 260 13.91 -0.08 16.12
N VAL A 261 15.07 0.40 15.75
CA VAL A 261 15.40 1.82 15.66
C VAL A 261 16.06 2.06 14.30
N LEU A 262 15.53 2.99 13.51
CA LEU A 262 16.12 3.45 12.26
C LEU A 262 16.44 4.94 12.39
N THR A 263 17.70 5.29 12.22
CA THR A 263 18.16 6.67 12.26
C THR A 263 18.63 7.10 10.88
N THR A 264 18.02 8.17 10.37
CA THR A 264 18.34 8.74 9.05
C THR A 264 18.59 10.22 9.14
N GLU A 265 19.15 10.82 8.10
CA GLU A 265 19.25 12.27 7.95
C GLU A 265 17.87 12.92 8.11
N LEU A 266 17.79 14.00 8.89
CA LEU A 266 16.57 14.80 8.98
C LEU A 266 16.53 15.79 7.82
N VAL A 267 15.45 15.71 7.03
CA VAL A 267 15.21 16.65 5.93
C VAL A 267 13.94 17.45 6.22
N GLU A 268 14.01 18.75 5.94
CA GLU A 268 12.89 19.69 6.08
C GLU A 268 12.53 20.23 4.69
N GLY A 269 11.25 20.46 4.44
CA GLY A 269 10.74 21.01 3.18
C GLY A 269 9.22 21.07 3.18
N THR A 270 8.63 21.09 2.00
CA THR A 270 7.20 21.28 1.81
C THR A 270 6.47 19.94 1.69
N SER A 271 5.33 19.81 2.35
CA SER A 271 4.47 18.62 2.25
C SER A 271 3.69 18.59 0.93
N PHE A 272 3.24 17.39 0.51
CA PHE A 272 2.43 17.24 -0.71
C PHE A 272 1.16 18.10 -0.68
N SER A 273 0.48 18.17 0.47
CA SER A 273 -0.73 18.97 0.62
C SER A 273 -0.54 20.48 0.39
N GLU A 274 0.70 20.98 0.53
CA GLU A 274 1.03 22.36 0.22
C GLU A 274 1.50 22.53 -1.23
N VAL A 275 2.10 21.50 -1.81
CA VAL A 275 2.61 21.50 -3.20
C VAL A 275 1.47 21.59 -4.22
N VAL A 276 0.31 21.06 -3.92
CA VAL A 276 -0.88 21.17 -4.80
C VAL A 276 -1.28 22.62 -5.08
N ASP A 277 -0.90 23.55 -4.18
CA ASP A 277 -1.12 25.00 -4.31
C ASP A 277 0.07 25.74 -4.93
N TRP A 278 1.15 25.05 -5.30
CA TRP A 278 2.31 25.67 -5.93
C TRP A 278 2.01 26.17 -7.34
N PRO A 279 2.86 27.08 -7.89
CA PRO A 279 2.81 27.46 -9.32
C PRO A 279 2.82 26.24 -10.24
N ASP A 280 2.16 26.33 -11.37
CA ASP A 280 1.96 25.23 -12.28
C ASP A 280 3.29 24.60 -12.74
N ASP A 281 4.27 25.41 -13.10
CA ASP A 281 5.61 24.97 -13.52
C ASP A 281 6.34 24.15 -12.44
N GLU A 282 6.23 24.55 -11.18
CA GLU A 282 6.82 23.80 -10.07
C GLU A 282 6.11 22.47 -9.82
N ARG A 283 4.78 22.42 -9.98
CA ARG A 283 4.00 21.18 -9.87
C ARG A 283 4.35 20.18 -10.98
N GLN A 284 4.56 20.68 -12.21
CA GLN A 284 4.97 19.85 -13.34
C GLN A 284 6.36 19.25 -13.14
N LEU A 285 7.32 20.04 -12.63
CA LEU A 285 8.66 19.54 -12.27
C LEU A 285 8.60 18.49 -11.16
N ALA A 286 7.75 18.69 -10.14
CA ALA A 286 7.55 17.71 -9.08
C ALA A 286 6.97 16.40 -9.63
N ALA A 287 5.98 16.47 -10.49
CA ALA A 287 5.38 15.29 -11.13
C ALA A 287 6.40 14.51 -11.99
N GLU A 288 7.22 15.23 -12.79
CA GLU A 288 8.29 14.60 -13.57
C GLU A 288 9.31 13.89 -12.67
N CYS A 289 9.73 14.52 -11.58
CA CYS A 289 10.68 13.90 -10.63
C CYS A 289 10.09 12.64 -9.98
N LEU A 290 8.82 12.66 -9.56
CA LEU A 290 8.12 11.47 -9.04
C LEU A 290 8.09 10.35 -10.06
N TYR A 291 7.79 10.67 -11.32
CA TYR A 291 7.78 9.68 -12.41
C TYR A 291 9.17 9.06 -12.62
N ARG A 292 10.21 9.91 -12.69
CA ARG A 292 11.59 9.46 -12.89
C ARG A 292 12.10 8.59 -11.76
N PHE A 293 11.79 8.94 -10.52
CA PHE A 293 12.18 8.12 -9.37
C PHE A 293 11.50 6.74 -9.41
N ALA A 294 10.19 6.72 -9.64
CA ALA A 294 9.43 5.50 -9.61
C ALA A 294 9.84 4.54 -10.75
N PHE A 295 9.81 4.98 -11.98
CA PHE A 295 10.10 4.13 -13.13
C PHE A 295 11.60 3.94 -13.39
N GLY A 296 12.43 4.95 -13.08
CA GLY A 296 13.89 4.83 -13.15
C GLY A 296 14.43 3.75 -12.23
N GLY A 297 13.91 3.65 -11.01
CA GLY A 297 14.31 2.60 -10.07
C GLY A 297 14.08 1.17 -10.58
N ILE A 298 13.01 0.94 -11.37
CA ILE A 298 12.74 -0.38 -11.96
C ILE A 298 13.87 -0.81 -12.90
N TYR A 299 14.28 0.07 -13.80
CA TYR A 299 15.24 -0.27 -14.86
C TYR A 299 16.69 -0.14 -14.41
N GLN A 300 17.00 0.82 -13.54
CA GLN A 300 18.37 1.12 -13.12
C GLN A 300 18.80 0.32 -11.89
N LEU A 301 17.88 0.06 -10.95
CA LEU A 301 18.15 -0.62 -9.68
C LEU A 301 17.52 -2.01 -9.60
N HIS A 302 16.67 -2.39 -10.56
CA HIS A 302 15.78 -3.53 -10.45
C HIS A 302 15.02 -3.52 -9.11
N ALA A 303 14.71 -2.33 -8.64
CA ALA A 303 14.05 -2.11 -7.37
C ALA A 303 13.01 -1.00 -7.51
N PHE A 304 11.95 -1.13 -6.74
CA PHE A 304 10.87 -0.17 -6.75
C PHE A 304 10.43 0.14 -5.32
N ASN A 305 10.37 1.43 -4.99
CA ASN A 305 9.79 1.88 -3.73
C ASN A 305 8.27 1.78 -3.82
N GLY A 306 7.70 0.84 -3.09
CA GLY A 306 6.33 0.38 -3.25
C GLY A 306 5.29 1.14 -2.43
N ASP A 307 5.61 2.27 -1.80
CA ASP A 307 4.66 3.05 -1.00
C ASP A 307 4.53 4.50 -1.50
N PRO A 308 3.73 4.75 -2.57
CA PRO A 308 3.54 6.08 -3.14
C PRO A 308 2.63 6.96 -2.27
N HIS A 309 2.77 6.90 -0.95
CA HIS A 309 2.01 7.73 -0.03
C HIS A 309 2.55 9.17 -0.03
N PRO A 310 1.69 10.21 -0.14
CA PRO A 310 2.14 11.61 -0.19
C PRO A 310 2.99 12.03 1.03
N GLY A 311 2.77 11.43 2.20
CA GLY A 311 3.57 11.65 3.42
C GLY A 311 5.00 11.12 3.36
N ASN A 312 5.35 10.33 2.34
CA ASN A 312 6.69 9.79 2.14
C ASN A 312 7.59 10.70 1.27
N TYR A 313 7.09 11.89 0.92
CA TYR A 313 7.81 12.83 0.05
C TYR A 313 7.93 14.19 0.71
N ILE A 314 9.12 14.77 0.61
CA ILE A 314 9.37 16.19 0.97
C ILE A 314 9.80 16.92 -0.30
N PHE A 315 9.07 17.96 -0.63
CA PHE A 315 9.26 18.72 -1.86
C PHE A 315 10.07 19.98 -1.63
N HIS A 316 10.87 20.31 -2.65
CA HIS A 316 11.68 21.51 -2.68
C HIS A 316 11.49 22.22 -4.03
N PRO A 317 11.61 23.57 -4.09
CA PRO A 317 11.54 24.30 -5.35
C PRO A 317 12.51 23.76 -6.42
N GLY A 318 12.13 23.89 -7.69
CA GLY A 318 12.93 23.47 -8.82
C GLY A 318 12.86 21.95 -9.10
N GLY A 319 11.78 21.29 -8.70
CA GLY A 319 11.51 19.88 -8.99
C GLY A 319 12.33 18.89 -8.17
N ARG A 320 13.00 19.33 -7.11
CA ARG A 320 13.75 18.44 -6.22
C ARG A 320 12.82 17.80 -5.20
N ILE A 321 12.96 16.48 -4.99
CA ILE A 321 12.16 15.71 -4.03
C ILE A 321 13.08 14.83 -3.18
N THR A 322 12.78 14.80 -1.87
CA THR A 322 13.34 13.84 -0.93
C THR A 322 12.36 12.71 -0.66
N PHE A 323 12.82 11.48 -0.82
CA PHE A 323 12.05 10.24 -0.63
C PHE A 323 12.41 9.61 0.72
N LEU A 324 11.43 9.34 1.60
CA LEU A 324 11.68 9.07 3.02
C LEU A 324 11.49 7.61 3.45
N ASP A 325 10.49 6.89 2.92
CA ASP A 325 10.12 5.55 3.40
C ASP A 325 10.54 4.47 2.38
N PHE A 326 11.34 3.51 2.85
CA PHE A 326 11.85 2.38 2.08
C PHE A 326 11.46 1.03 2.69
N GLY A 327 10.49 1.03 3.61
CA GLY A 327 9.97 -0.17 4.26
C GLY A 327 9.27 -1.12 3.30
N LEU A 328 8.74 -0.61 2.19
CA LEU A 328 8.09 -1.40 1.17
C LEU A 328 8.85 -1.29 -0.16
N CYS A 329 9.96 -1.99 -0.30
CA CYS A 329 10.68 -2.08 -1.57
C CYS A 329 10.51 -3.45 -2.21
N LYS A 330 10.09 -3.47 -3.48
CA LYS A 330 10.11 -4.67 -4.31
C LYS A 330 11.42 -4.72 -5.09
N ARG A 331 12.12 -5.85 -4.98
CA ARG A 331 13.26 -6.16 -5.84
C ARG A 331 12.79 -7.08 -6.96
N PHE A 332 13.14 -6.75 -8.19
CA PHE A 332 12.78 -7.52 -9.37
C PHE A 332 13.95 -8.37 -9.83
N ARG A 333 13.65 -9.55 -10.32
CA ARG A 333 14.60 -10.38 -11.05
C ARG A 333 14.79 -9.80 -12.46
N GLU A 334 15.95 -10.00 -13.06
CA GLU A 334 16.23 -9.56 -14.45
C GLU A 334 15.13 -9.96 -15.43
N GLN A 335 14.59 -11.18 -15.29
CA GLN A 335 13.53 -11.68 -16.16
C GLN A 335 12.22 -10.89 -15.97
N GLU A 336 11.88 -10.47 -14.76
CA GLU A 336 10.68 -9.68 -14.50
C GLU A 336 10.79 -8.29 -15.15
N VAL A 337 11.97 -7.68 -15.10
CA VAL A 337 12.24 -6.40 -15.79
C VAL A 337 12.17 -6.57 -17.30
N ALA A 338 12.80 -7.62 -17.85
CA ALA A 338 12.73 -7.93 -19.27
C ALA A 338 11.31 -8.19 -19.76
N ASP A 339 10.46 -8.79 -18.93
CA ASP A 339 9.04 -9.00 -19.24
C ASP A 339 8.27 -7.66 -19.27
N PHE A 340 8.57 -6.71 -18.38
CA PHE A 340 7.99 -5.36 -18.42
C PHE A 340 8.43 -4.59 -19.67
N GLU A 341 9.71 -4.69 -20.04
CA GLU A 341 10.25 -4.11 -21.26
C GLU A 341 9.54 -4.67 -22.50
N ASP A 342 9.39 -6.00 -22.59
CA ASP A 342 8.71 -6.68 -23.71
C ASP A 342 7.24 -6.25 -23.84
N MET A 343 6.53 -6.06 -22.70
CA MET A 343 5.16 -5.53 -22.70
C MET A 343 5.09 -4.10 -23.25
N ILE A 344 5.99 -3.21 -22.80
CA ILE A 344 6.03 -1.82 -23.23
C ILE A 344 6.40 -1.74 -24.72
N GLN A 345 7.43 -2.46 -25.15
CA GLN A 345 7.84 -2.50 -26.56
C GLN A 345 6.67 -2.95 -27.44
N ALA A 346 6.01 -4.06 -27.08
CA ALA A 346 4.92 -4.62 -27.87
C ALA A 346 3.70 -3.67 -27.93
N MET A 347 3.25 -3.12 -26.79
CA MET A 347 2.04 -2.33 -26.72
C MET A 347 2.27 -0.89 -27.20
N VAL A 348 3.37 -0.26 -26.79
CA VAL A 348 3.60 1.18 -26.91
C VAL A 348 4.42 1.52 -28.15
N LEU A 349 5.54 0.82 -28.40
CA LEU A 349 6.46 1.15 -29.48
C LEU A 349 6.04 0.54 -30.82
N GLU A 350 5.77 -0.76 -30.81
CA GLU A 350 5.49 -1.53 -32.03
C GLU A 350 4.01 -1.60 -32.35
N ARG A 351 3.12 -1.44 -31.35
CA ARG A 351 1.67 -1.66 -31.45
C ARG A 351 1.32 -3.03 -32.00
N ASP A 352 2.16 -4.02 -31.67
CA ASP A 352 1.95 -5.42 -32.00
C ASP A 352 1.11 -6.10 -30.90
N VAL A 353 -0.21 -6.03 -31.07
CA VAL A 353 -1.18 -6.61 -30.11
C VAL A 353 -0.99 -8.11 -29.99
N ALA A 354 -0.63 -8.80 -31.07
CA ALA A 354 -0.39 -10.25 -31.05
C ALA A 354 0.86 -10.60 -30.22
N ARG A 355 1.94 -9.77 -30.31
CA ARG A 355 3.11 -9.92 -29.43
C ARG A 355 2.73 -9.63 -27.99
N PHE A 356 2.03 -8.55 -27.72
CA PHE A 356 1.57 -8.19 -26.38
C PHE A 356 0.74 -9.31 -25.76
N ARG A 357 -0.22 -9.88 -26.48
CA ARG A 357 -1.01 -11.04 -26.05
C ARG A 357 -0.12 -12.21 -25.63
N ARG A 358 0.84 -12.60 -26.46
CA ARG A 358 1.77 -13.70 -26.14
C ARG A 358 2.57 -13.43 -24.85
N VAL A 359 2.95 -12.18 -24.62
CA VAL A 359 3.70 -11.79 -23.41
C VAL A 359 2.82 -11.93 -22.18
N ILE A 360 1.62 -11.35 -22.16
CA ILE A 360 0.72 -11.42 -20.99
C ILE A 360 0.18 -12.83 -20.72
N GLU A 361 0.01 -13.67 -21.76
CA GLU A 361 -0.29 -15.09 -21.60
C GLU A 361 0.89 -15.87 -21.00
N ARG A 362 2.10 -15.63 -21.47
CA ARG A 362 3.34 -16.22 -20.91
C ARG A 362 3.53 -15.87 -19.45
N LEU A 363 3.21 -14.63 -19.07
CA LEU A 363 3.27 -14.16 -17.69
C LEU A 363 2.16 -14.68 -16.80
N GLY A 364 1.13 -15.31 -17.38
CA GLY A 364 -0.04 -15.78 -16.67
C GLY A 364 -1.01 -14.67 -16.27
N VAL A 365 -0.85 -13.47 -16.82
CA VAL A 365 -1.80 -12.35 -16.64
C VAL A 365 -3.12 -12.66 -17.33
N LEU A 366 -3.07 -13.28 -18.50
CA LEU A 366 -4.24 -13.71 -19.25
C LEU A 366 -4.20 -15.23 -19.44
N SER A 367 -5.34 -15.90 -19.21
CA SER A 367 -5.43 -17.33 -19.52
C SER A 367 -5.43 -17.53 -21.04
N PRO A 368 -4.61 -18.45 -21.59
CA PRO A 368 -4.64 -18.79 -23.02
C PRO A 368 -5.98 -19.39 -23.49
N GLU A 369 -6.80 -19.88 -22.55
CA GLU A 369 -8.12 -20.45 -22.83
C GLU A 369 -9.21 -19.39 -23.00
N LEU A 370 -8.91 -18.13 -22.62
CA LEU A 370 -9.86 -17.04 -22.72
C LEU A 370 -9.98 -16.54 -24.16
N VAL A 371 -11.18 -16.62 -24.70
CA VAL A 371 -11.50 -16.09 -26.02
C VAL A 371 -11.85 -14.59 -25.89
N VAL A 372 -10.85 -13.75 -26.10
CA VAL A 372 -10.95 -12.29 -26.10
C VAL A 372 -10.39 -11.80 -27.43
N SER A 373 -11.07 -10.86 -28.10
CA SER A 373 -10.56 -10.26 -29.32
C SER A 373 -9.37 -9.33 -29.04
N ASP A 374 -8.56 -9.04 -30.06
CA ASP A 374 -7.46 -8.11 -29.94
C ASP A 374 -7.96 -6.68 -29.66
N ASP A 375 -9.13 -6.31 -30.21
CA ASP A 375 -9.76 -4.99 -29.96
C ASP A 375 -10.16 -4.85 -28.49
N GLU A 376 -10.77 -5.86 -27.87
CA GLU A 376 -11.11 -5.86 -26.44
C GLU A 376 -9.87 -5.82 -25.55
N LEU A 377 -8.81 -6.53 -25.96
CA LEU A 377 -7.55 -6.54 -25.24
C LEU A 377 -6.91 -5.15 -25.25
N VAL A 378 -6.87 -4.48 -26.42
CA VAL A 378 -6.38 -3.10 -26.54
C VAL A 378 -7.26 -2.13 -25.78
N ALA A 379 -8.58 -2.26 -25.84
CA ALA A 379 -9.52 -1.39 -25.14
C ALA A 379 -9.34 -1.45 -23.61
N TYR A 380 -8.99 -2.63 -23.09
CA TYR A 380 -8.73 -2.80 -21.65
C TYR A 380 -7.31 -2.38 -21.25
N PHE A 381 -6.29 -3.06 -21.80
CA PHE A 381 -4.91 -2.82 -21.39
C PHE A 381 -4.32 -1.52 -21.92
N GLY A 382 -4.74 -1.07 -23.13
CA GLY A 382 -4.25 0.14 -23.75
C GLY A 382 -4.49 1.41 -22.91
N HIS A 383 -5.56 1.44 -22.11
CA HIS A 383 -5.83 2.55 -21.21
C HIS A 383 -4.68 2.81 -20.22
N PHE A 384 -4.07 1.75 -19.66
CA PHE A 384 -2.96 1.86 -18.71
C PHE A 384 -1.65 2.37 -19.34
N TYR A 385 -1.55 2.35 -20.65
CA TYR A 385 -0.42 2.89 -21.41
C TYR A 385 -0.74 4.20 -22.12
N GLU A 386 -2.00 4.69 -22.06
CA GLU A 386 -2.50 5.83 -22.84
C GLU A 386 -1.60 7.06 -22.73
N PHE A 387 -1.12 7.36 -21.54
CA PHE A 387 -0.28 8.53 -21.24
C PHE A 387 1.12 8.46 -21.86
N VAL A 388 1.60 7.26 -22.25
CA VAL A 388 2.89 7.05 -22.93
C VAL A 388 2.75 6.50 -24.35
N MET A 389 1.53 6.33 -24.86
CA MET A 389 1.29 5.77 -26.20
C MET A 389 1.74 6.72 -27.32
N GLU A 390 1.57 8.01 -27.14
CA GLU A 390 1.87 9.03 -28.14
C GLU A 390 2.87 10.05 -27.60
N PRO A 391 3.81 10.56 -28.46
CA PRO A 391 4.72 11.63 -28.08
C PRO A 391 3.99 12.99 -28.09
N LYS A 392 3.06 13.18 -27.17
CA LYS A 392 2.26 14.39 -27.01
C LYS A 392 2.07 14.73 -25.55
N GLU A 393 1.85 15.99 -25.27
CA GLU A 393 1.46 16.44 -23.94
C GLU A 393 0.10 15.83 -23.54
N MET A 394 0.03 15.27 -22.35
CA MET A 394 -1.18 14.76 -21.74
C MET A 394 -1.23 15.16 -20.26
N GLU A 395 -2.37 15.69 -19.85
CA GLU A 395 -2.67 15.95 -18.44
C GLU A 395 -3.30 14.73 -17.80
N ILE A 396 -2.76 14.31 -16.65
CA ILE A 396 -3.37 13.28 -15.79
C ILE A 396 -4.26 14.01 -14.81
N THR A 397 -5.58 13.97 -15.06
CA THR A 397 -6.58 14.61 -14.20
C THR A 397 -7.05 13.66 -13.10
N PRO A 398 -7.67 14.18 -12.01
CA PRO A 398 -8.30 13.33 -10.99
C PRO A 398 -9.34 12.37 -11.57
N GLU A 399 -10.10 12.79 -12.59
CA GLU A 399 -11.10 11.94 -13.25
C GLU A 399 -10.44 10.80 -14.01
N TRP A 400 -9.35 11.07 -14.75
CA TRP A 400 -8.59 10.03 -15.46
C TRP A 400 -7.98 9.01 -14.49
N SER A 401 -7.40 9.49 -13.39
CA SER A 401 -6.88 8.62 -12.32
C SER A 401 -7.97 7.73 -11.74
N SER A 402 -9.12 8.33 -11.44
CA SER A 402 -10.30 7.61 -10.90
C SER A 402 -10.83 6.57 -11.86
N ASP A 403 -10.87 6.88 -13.16
CA ASP A 403 -11.30 5.94 -14.20
C ASP A 403 -10.33 4.76 -14.33
N SER A 404 -9.03 5.02 -14.25
CA SER A 404 -7.99 3.99 -14.28
C SER A 404 -8.13 3.00 -13.12
N VAL A 405 -8.35 3.50 -11.90
CA VAL A 405 -8.61 2.66 -10.71
C VAL A 405 -9.91 1.87 -10.87
N ARG A 406 -10.99 2.52 -11.32
CA ARG A 406 -12.29 1.88 -11.52
C ARG A 406 -12.20 0.76 -12.55
N ARG A 407 -11.54 0.96 -13.69
CA ARG A 407 -11.35 -0.06 -14.73
C ARG A 407 -10.64 -1.29 -14.21
N PHE A 408 -9.68 -1.11 -13.31
CA PHE A 408 -8.94 -2.20 -12.70
C PHE A 408 -9.79 -3.05 -11.74
N PHE A 409 -10.85 -2.48 -11.14
CA PHE A 409 -11.71 -3.16 -10.14
C PHE A 409 -13.15 -3.39 -10.62
N ASP A 410 -13.52 -2.97 -11.84
CA ASP A 410 -14.89 -3.09 -12.33
C ASP A 410 -15.23 -4.52 -12.75
N LEU A 411 -15.78 -5.27 -11.81
CA LEU A 411 -16.29 -6.63 -12.02
C LEU A 411 -17.67 -6.70 -12.69
N THR A 412 -18.26 -5.53 -13.05
CA THR A 412 -19.63 -5.45 -13.59
C THR A 412 -19.71 -4.71 -14.93
N GLY A 413 -18.62 -4.08 -15.35
CA GLY A 413 -18.53 -3.26 -16.56
C GLY A 413 -18.27 -4.06 -17.85
N GLU A 414 -17.94 -3.32 -18.89
CA GLU A 414 -17.74 -3.83 -20.26
C GLU A 414 -16.60 -4.87 -20.35
N HIS A 415 -15.58 -4.78 -19.49
CA HIS A 415 -14.39 -5.64 -19.51
C HIS A 415 -14.41 -6.76 -18.44
N THR A 416 -15.58 -7.07 -17.90
CA THR A 416 -15.77 -8.06 -16.81
C THR A 416 -15.16 -9.43 -17.13
N ASP A 417 -15.21 -9.88 -18.37
CA ASP A 417 -14.71 -11.21 -18.75
C ASP A 417 -13.18 -11.25 -18.73
N ILE A 418 -12.51 -10.15 -19.17
CA ILE A 418 -11.05 -10.01 -19.05
C ILE A 418 -10.66 -9.95 -17.57
N MET A 419 -11.36 -9.13 -16.79
CA MET A 419 -11.11 -8.97 -15.36
C MET A 419 -11.21 -10.27 -14.57
N LYS A 420 -12.24 -11.07 -14.82
CA LYS A 420 -12.45 -12.36 -14.15
C LYS A 420 -11.45 -13.44 -14.56
N ALA A 421 -10.87 -13.32 -15.73
CA ALA A 421 -9.90 -14.28 -16.27
C ALA A 421 -8.47 -13.79 -16.12
N ALA A 422 -8.25 -12.49 -15.84
CA ALA A 422 -6.93 -11.95 -15.56
C ALA A 422 -6.47 -12.45 -14.18
N ASN A 423 -5.31 -13.07 -14.16
CA ASN A 423 -4.61 -13.45 -12.94
C ASN A 423 -3.32 -12.63 -12.88
N LEU A 424 -3.25 -11.70 -11.92
CA LEU A 424 -2.04 -10.89 -11.78
C LEU A 424 -0.97 -11.66 -11.01
N PRO A 425 0.18 -11.94 -11.61
CA PRO A 425 1.34 -12.42 -10.87
C PRO A 425 1.70 -11.48 -9.72
N PRO A 426 2.24 -11.97 -8.59
CA PRO A 426 2.58 -11.12 -7.43
C PRO A 426 3.46 -9.91 -7.76
N SER A 427 4.41 -10.06 -8.71
CA SER A 427 5.25 -8.96 -9.19
C SER A 427 4.43 -7.85 -9.86
N MET A 428 3.39 -8.20 -10.59
CA MET A 428 2.53 -7.22 -11.27
C MET A 428 1.50 -6.58 -10.34
N VAL A 429 1.02 -7.28 -9.32
CA VAL A 429 0.12 -6.71 -8.31
C VAL A 429 0.77 -5.48 -7.67
N ILE A 430 2.04 -5.59 -7.30
CA ILE A 430 2.79 -4.49 -6.70
C ILE A 430 2.97 -3.33 -7.68
N VAL A 431 3.36 -3.60 -8.94
CA VAL A 431 3.54 -2.55 -9.96
C VAL A 431 2.23 -1.83 -10.22
N GLN A 432 1.13 -2.55 -10.35
CA GLN A 432 -0.19 -1.93 -10.55
C GLN A 432 -0.64 -1.08 -9.37
N ARG A 433 -0.44 -1.57 -8.15
CA ARG A 433 -0.71 -0.79 -6.95
C ARG A 433 0.00 0.54 -6.95
N ILE A 434 1.27 0.54 -7.33
CA ILE A 434 2.11 1.73 -7.33
C ILE A 434 1.70 2.68 -8.46
N ASN A 435 1.42 2.15 -9.65
CA ASN A 435 0.90 2.96 -10.74
C ASN A 435 -0.37 3.70 -10.32
N MET A 436 -1.31 3.01 -9.66
CA MET A 436 -2.54 3.65 -9.16
C MET A 436 -2.26 4.75 -8.14
N GLY A 437 -1.34 4.52 -7.19
CA GLY A 437 -0.94 5.55 -6.21
C GLY A 437 -0.26 6.75 -6.87
N LEU A 438 0.64 6.52 -7.84
CA LEU A 438 1.27 7.60 -8.60
C LEU A 438 0.26 8.37 -9.45
N PHE A 439 -0.67 7.69 -10.10
CA PHE A 439 -1.72 8.36 -10.89
C PHE A 439 -2.63 9.22 -10.00
N ALA A 440 -2.91 8.81 -8.76
CA ALA A 440 -3.63 9.64 -7.81
C ALA A 440 -2.84 10.93 -7.50
N LEU A 441 -1.54 10.82 -7.19
CA LEU A 441 -0.68 11.99 -6.95
C LEU A 441 -0.58 12.89 -8.19
N PHE A 442 -0.46 12.31 -9.38
CA PHE A 442 -0.43 13.06 -10.63
C PHE A 442 -1.76 13.76 -10.90
N GLY A 443 -2.89 13.11 -10.59
CA GLY A 443 -4.21 13.71 -10.67
C GLY A 443 -4.33 14.93 -9.76
N ASP A 444 -3.94 14.80 -8.50
CA ASP A 444 -3.98 15.90 -7.52
C ASP A 444 -3.06 17.08 -7.93
N LEU A 445 -1.92 16.78 -8.55
CA LEU A 445 -1.00 17.80 -9.09
C LEU A 445 -1.48 18.40 -10.42
N HIS A 446 -2.51 17.87 -11.07
CA HIS A 446 -2.84 18.16 -12.45
C HIS A 446 -1.63 18.03 -13.37
N ALA A 447 -0.92 16.91 -13.21
CA ALA A 447 0.36 16.67 -13.84
C ALA A 447 0.24 16.58 -15.37
N ARG A 448 0.97 17.45 -16.06
CA ARG A 448 0.92 17.61 -17.50
C ARG A 448 2.33 17.58 -18.09
N ALA A 449 2.60 16.61 -18.95
CA ALA A 449 3.88 16.46 -19.60
C ALA A 449 3.76 15.67 -20.92
N ASN A 450 4.79 15.67 -21.73
CA ASN A 450 5.00 14.63 -22.71
C ASN A 450 5.63 13.39 -22.03
N TRP A 451 4.75 12.60 -21.40
CA TRP A 451 5.15 11.44 -20.63
C TRP A 451 5.93 10.41 -21.45
N ARG A 452 5.66 10.37 -22.76
CA ARG A 452 6.39 9.50 -23.68
C ARG A 452 7.87 9.91 -23.82
N GLU A 453 8.17 11.19 -23.98
CA GLU A 453 9.54 11.68 -24.04
C GLU A 453 10.29 11.41 -22.74
N ILE A 454 9.66 11.66 -21.58
CA ILE A 454 10.25 11.35 -20.28
C ILE A 454 10.50 9.84 -20.14
N ALA A 455 9.56 9.01 -20.59
CA ALA A 455 9.69 7.55 -20.52
C ALA A 455 10.83 7.03 -21.41
N GLU A 456 10.98 7.57 -22.63
CA GLU A 456 12.06 7.20 -23.55
C GLU A 456 13.46 7.51 -22.98
N GLU A 457 13.59 8.54 -22.15
CA GLU A 457 14.84 8.84 -21.45
C GLU A 457 15.16 7.84 -20.30
N ILE A 458 14.15 7.08 -19.84
CA ILE A 458 14.28 6.10 -18.74
C ILE A 458 14.41 4.67 -19.28
N TRP A 459 13.73 4.36 -20.38
CA TRP A 459 13.69 3.00 -20.93
C TRP A 459 15.04 2.57 -21.50
N PRO A 460 15.61 1.42 -21.06
CA PRO A 460 16.94 0.99 -21.51
C PRO A 460 16.96 0.47 -22.96
N PHE A 461 15.81 0.30 -23.59
CA PHE A 461 15.63 -0.18 -24.96
C PHE A 461 15.33 0.94 -25.96
N THR A 462 15.47 2.19 -25.53
CA THR A 462 15.35 3.38 -26.40
C THR A 462 16.71 4.09 -26.48
N ASP A 463 17.10 4.49 -27.66
CA ASP A 463 18.32 5.25 -27.90
C ASP A 463 17.98 6.71 -28.21
N GLY A 464 18.60 7.65 -27.53
CA GLY A 464 18.41 9.07 -27.79
C GLY A 464 19.17 9.97 -26.82
N ALA A 465 19.43 11.21 -27.24
CA ALA A 465 19.83 12.25 -26.31
C ALA A 465 18.61 12.66 -25.47
N PRO A 466 18.82 13.09 -24.22
CA PRO A 466 17.72 13.65 -23.41
C PRO A 466 17.00 14.78 -24.17
N SER A 467 15.68 14.78 -24.09
CA SER A 467 14.81 15.73 -24.80
C SER A 467 14.16 16.74 -23.84
N THR A 468 14.22 16.43 -22.52
CA THR A 468 13.66 17.31 -21.49
C THR A 468 14.77 18.05 -20.71
N PRO A 469 14.49 19.26 -20.19
CA PRO A 469 15.48 20.00 -19.39
C PRO A 469 15.92 19.24 -18.13
N MET A 470 15.04 18.43 -17.52
CA MET A 470 15.39 17.58 -16.37
C MET A 470 16.29 16.44 -16.81
N GLY A 471 15.97 15.78 -17.94
CA GLY A 471 16.78 14.71 -18.50
C GLY A 471 18.18 15.16 -18.90
N GLU A 472 18.35 16.35 -19.48
CA GLU A 472 19.67 16.93 -19.79
C GLU A 472 20.55 17.03 -18.52
N ARG A 473 20.00 17.55 -17.43
CA ARG A 473 20.71 17.69 -16.16
C ARG A 473 21.02 16.33 -15.52
N ILE A 474 20.15 15.34 -15.66
CA ILE A 474 20.38 13.98 -15.19
C ILE A 474 21.51 13.35 -15.99
N ALA A 475 21.53 13.48 -17.31
CA ALA A 475 22.60 12.97 -18.15
C ALA A 475 23.97 13.61 -17.84
N GLU A 476 24.01 14.90 -17.50
CA GLU A 476 25.22 15.56 -17.01
C GLU A 476 25.71 14.91 -15.70
N TRP A 477 24.80 14.65 -14.75
CA TRP A 477 25.13 13.98 -13.49
C TRP A 477 25.65 12.55 -13.73
N GLU A 478 25.05 11.77 -14.62
CA GLU A 478 25.48 10.41 -14.95
C GLU A 478 26.90 10.39 -15.54
N GLN A 479 27.25 11.37 -16.38
CA GLN A 479 28.60 11.52 -16.93
C GLN A 479 29.64 11.75 -15.84
N THR A 480 29.31 12.52 -14.80
CA THR A 480 30.25 12.76 -13.67
C THR A 480 30.57 11.49 -12.89
N ARG A 481 29.61 10.53 -12.80
CA ARG A 481 29.79 9.26 -12.09
C ARG A 481 30.65 8.25 -12.87
N THR A 482 30.59 8.30 -14.19
CA THR A 482 31.36 7.37 -15.04
C THR A 482 32.85 7.71 -15.05
N VAL A 483 33.21 8.93 -14.67
CA VAL A 483 34.62 9.42 -14.67
C VAL A 483 35.27 9.26 -13.29
N ALA A 484 34.50 9.03 -12.22
CA ALA A 484 35.02 8.84 -10.85
C ALA A 484 35.20 7.34 -10.52
#